data_a16632023f7f0b1e51594f8e8983b148
#
_entry.id   a16632023f7f0b1e51594f8e8983b148
#
_cell.length_a   1.000
_cell.length_b   1.000
_cell.length_c   1.000
_cell.angle_alpha   90.00
_cell.angle_beta   90.00
_cell.angle_gamma   90.00
#
_symmetry.space_group_name_H-M   'P 1'
#
loop_
_entity.id
_entity.type
_entity.pdbx_description
1 polymer ?
#
loop_
_entity_poly.entity_id
_entity_poly.type
_entity_poly.pdbx_seq_one_letter_code
_entity_poly.pdbx_strand_id
1 'polypeptide(L)'
;MKIRPIYFSLILILLSCEQQNELYDVKGTVRSIDIESNNVIIAHDTIVDLMMPMVMPFKVLNNKVLDSLQVGDSVHFEFVWDESKPFARHFNIVGIGNIPEEDSFFDDEFSEVKIGHIIDDATLLDLDSAEVHLSDSDGKFRFISYIFTRCPMPNMCPAIVMKNRYLVQQFSNSRSIDFIMVSFDYKYDTPSVMNRYYGASTEEYDNWKVWSSSGRIDDIYRLVKQSGGDFWGIEQERIGHSLSSVLIGPEREVLGSWKGENWDELHVKNAIKVFIK
;
A
#
# COMPACT_ATOMS: atom_id res chain seq x y z
N MET A 1 59.54 -13.65 46.31
CA MET A 1 58.22 -13.02 46.24
C MET A 1 57.61 -13.39 44.88
N LYS A 2 56.72 -14.39 44.84
CA LYS A 2 56.14 -14.92 43.58
C LYS A 2 54.81 -14.22 43.34
N ILE A 3 54.74 -13.42 42.27
CA ILE A 3 53.52 -12.76 41.83
C ILE A 3 52.72 -13.77 41.02
N ARG A 4 51.50 -14.14 41.45
CA ARG A 4 50.54 -14.96 40.70
C ARG A 4 49.74 -14.04 39.77
N PRO A 5 49.59 -14.39 38.46
CA PRO A 5 48.73 -13.65 37.60
C PRO A 5 47.24 -13.99 37.90
N ILE A 6 46.43 -12.99 38.14
CA ILE A 6 44.98 -13.07 38.23
C ILE A 6 44.43 -13.05 36.81
N TYR A 7 43.90 -14.16 36.31
CA TYR A 7 43.15 -14.20 35.06
C TYR A 7 41.76 -13.64 35.29
N PHE A 8 41.52 -12.45 34.74
CA PHE A 8 40.20 -11.81 34.70
C PHE A 8 39.44 -12.43 33.50
N SER A 9 38.55 -13.38 33.80
CA SER A 9 37.72 -14.03 32.78
C SER A 9 36.58 -13.09 32.43
N LEU A 10 36.69 -12.41 31.30
CA LEU A 10 35.65 -11.53 30.76
C LEU A 10 34.53 -12.39 30.18
N ILE A 11 33.44 -12.59 30.93
CA ILE A 11 32.24 -13.27 30.44
C ILE A 11 31.50 -12.28 29.56
N LEU A 12 31.61 -12.47 28.24
CA LEU A 12 30.79 -11.78 27.24
C LEU A 12 29.37 -12.36 27.31
N ILE A 13 28.46 -11.66 28.00
CA ILE A 13 27.03 -11.96 27.93
C ILE A 13 26.56 -11.47 26.56
N LEU A 14 26.39 -12.38 25.62
CA LEU A 14 25.65 -12.13 24.37
C LEU A 14 24.18 -11.98 24.76
N LEU A 15 23.72 -10.75 24.90
CA LEU A 15 22.30 -10.42 24.89
C LEU A 15 21.82 -10.70 23.46
N SER A 16 21.30 -11.91 23.24
CA SER A 16 20.46 -12.21 22.10
C SER A 16 19.18 -11.40 22.28
N CYS A 17 19.01 -10.31 21.55
CA CYS A 17 17.72 -9.70 21.34
C CYS A 17 16.92 -10.69 20.47
N GLU A 18 16.18 -11.59 21.09
CA GLU A 18 15.10 -12.29 20.42
C GLU A 18 14.05 -11.23 20.09
N GLN A 19 13.89 -10.95 18.82
CA GLN A 19 12.83 -10.07 18.32
C GLN A 19 11.52 -10.77 18.64
N GLN A 20 10.83 -10.28 19.66
CA GLN A 20 9.58 -10.88 20.13
C GLN A 20 8.49 -10.39 19.16
N ASN A 21 7.98 -11.30 18.30
CA ASN A 21 6.85 -11.01 17.44
C ASN A 21 5.66 -10.60 18.32
N GLU A 22 5.07 -9.46 18.03
CA GLU A 22 3.86 -9.01 18.71
C GLU A 22 2.65 -9.78 18.16
N LEU A 23 1.72 -10.13 19.05
CA LEU A 23 0.51 -10.89 18.72
C LEU A 23 -0.71 -10.03 18.99
N TYR A 24 -1.60 -9.98 18.01
CA TYR A 24 -2.87 -9.25 18.10
C TYR A 24 -4.05 -10.17 17.84
N ASP A 25 -5.05 -10.10 18.70
CA ASP A 25 -6.34 -10.74 18.47
C ASP A 25 -7.17 -9.87 17.54
N VAL A 26 -7.55 -10.41 16.38
CA VAL A 26 -8.24 -9.67 15.33
C VAL A 26 -9.61 -10.30 15.08
N LYS A 27 -10.60 -9.42 14.89
CA LYS A 27 -11.95 -9.77 14.45
C LYS A 27 -12.23 -9.11 13.13
N GLY A 28 -12.99 -9.79 12.28
CA GLY A 28 -13.38 -9.20 11.01
C GLY A 28 -14.29 -10.11 10.19
N THR A 29 -14.66 -9.63 9.01
CA THR A 29 -15.46 -10.36 8.03
C THR A 29 -14.65 -10.62 6.78
N VAL A 30 -14.63 -11.87 6.32
CA VAL A 30 -13.96 -12.27 5.07
C VAL A 30 -14.66 -11.62 3.89
N ARG A 31 -13.88 -10.92 3.04
CA ARG A 31 -14.37 -10.23 1.85
C ARG A 31 -14.00 -10.94 0.56
N SER A 32 -12.78 -11.49 0.51
CA SER A 32 -12.27 -12.21 -0.65
C SER A 32 -11.17 -13.18 -0.21
N ILE A 33 -10.91 -14.20 -1.03
CA ILE A 33 -9.88 -15.21 -0.79
C ILE A 33 -9.02 -15.32 -2.04
N ASP A 34 -7.74 -15.04 -1.90
CA ASP A 34 -6.74 -15.18 -2.96
C ASP A 34 -5.83 -16.38 -2.64
N ILE A 35 -6.17 -17.51 -3.23
CA ILE A 35 -5.46 -18.78 -3.01
C ILE A 35 -4.05 -18.73 -3.63
N GLU A 36 -3.89 -18.04 -4.76
CA GLU A 36 -2.60 -18.01 -5.49
C GLU A 36 -1.54 -17.26 -4.69
N SER A 37 -1.90 -16.14 -4.08
CA SER A 37 -0.99 -15.35 -3.27
C SER A 37 -1.01 -15.72 -1.78
N ASN A 38 -1.82 -16.71 -1.37
CA ASN A 38 -2.03 -17.12 0.03
C ASN A 38 -2.49 -15.95 0.93
N ASN A 39 -3.42 -15.16 0.45
CA ASN A 39 -4.02 -14.06 1.19
C ASN A 39 -5.52 -14.27 1.40
N VAL A 40 -6.01 -13.75 2.50
CA VAL A 40 -7.43 -13.55 2.74
C VAL A 40 -7.67 -12.06 2.98
N ILE A 41 -8.59 -11.46 2.22
CA ILE A 41 -8.98 -10.06 2.39
C ILE A 41 -10.08 -10.02 3.46
N ILE A 42 -9.82 -9.27 4.53
CA ILE A 42 -10.71 -9.18 5.68
C ILE A 42 -11.01 -7.72 5.99
N ALA A 43 -12.30 -7.41 6.16
CA ALA A 43 -12.74 -6.18 6.81
C ALA A 43 -12.59 -6.39 8.32
N HIS A 44 -11.46 -5.97 8.89
CA HIS A 44 -11.18 -6.14 10.31
C HIS A 44 -11.64 -4.94 11.14
N ASP A 45 -11.95 -5.20 12.40
CA ASP A 45 -12.21 -4.18 13.41
C ASP A 45 -10.91 -3.51 13.85
N THR A 46 -11.00 -2.49 14.72
CA THR A 46 -9.79 -1.88 15.32
C THR A 46 -8.89 -2.97 15.93
N ILE A 47 -7.64 -3.02 15.51
CA ILE A 47 -6.59 -3.77 16.17
C ILE A 47 -5.96 -2.82 17.19
N VAL A 48 -6.27 -3.04 18.47
CA VAL A 48 -5.88 -2.13 19.56
C VAL A 48 -4.37 -1.92 19.55
N ASP A 49 -3.95 -0.67 19.70
CA ASP A 49 -2.55 -0.23 19.70
C ASP A 49 -1.77 -0.47 18.39
N LEU A 50 -2.45 -0.97 17.33
CA LEU A 50 -1.79 -1.22 16.05
C LEU A 50 -2.46 -0.45 14.91
N MET A 51 -3.74 -0.69 14.60
CA MET A 51 -4.37 -0.06 13.44
C MET A 51 -5.88 0.12 13.58
N MET A 52 -6.38 1.13 12.86
CA MET A 52 -7.81 1.42 12.73
C MET A 52 -8.52 0.34 11.91
N PRO A 53 -9.87 0.28 11.92
CA PRO A 53 -10.61 -0.64 11.05
C PRO A 53 -10.29 -0.41 9.58
N MET A 54 -10.00 -1.49 8.84
CA MET A 54 -9.77 -1.43 7.38
C MET A 54 -10.12 -2.75 6.71
N VAL A 55 -10.15 -2.71 5.38
CA VAL A 55 -10.24 -3.91 4.55
C VAL A 55 -8.87 -4.12 3.92
N MET A 56 -8.17 -5.18 4.30
CA MET A 56 -6.81 -5.43 3.82
C MET A 56 -6.51 -6.93 3.66
N PRO A 57 -5.51 -7.28 2.84
CA PRO A 57 -5.05 -8.65 2.73
C PRO A 57 -4.25 -9.08 3.98
N PHE A 58 -4.56 -10.26 4.49
CA PHE A 58 -3.79 -10.96 5.51
C PHE A 58 -3.11 -12.17 4.90
N LYS A 59 -1.80 -12.22 4.99
CA LYS A 59 -1.00 -13.37 4.55
C LYS A 59 -1.25 -14.57 5.45
N VAL A 60 -1.49 -15.74 4.87
CA VAL A 60 -1.68 -16.99 5.60
C VAL A 60 -0.53 -17.95 5.29
N LEU A 61 0.08 -18.53 6.32
CA LEU A 61 1.20 -19.47 6.13
C LEU A 61 0.76 -20.87 5.71
N ASN A 62 -0.48 -21.25 6.02
CA ASN A 62 -1.03 -22.57 5.71
C ASN A 62 -2.27 -22.44 4.82
N ASN A 63 -2.12 -22.79 3.54
CA ASN A 63 -3.20 -22.69 2.56
C ASN A 63 -4.47 -23.48 2.92
N LYS A 64 -4.34 -24.56 3.69
CA LYS A 64 -5.49 -25.35 4.14
C LYS A 64 -6.50 -24.53 4.94
N VAL A 65 -6.08 -23.44 5.54
CA VAL A 65 -6.99 -22.52 6.23
C VAL A 65 -7.90 -21.82 5.23
N LEU A 66 -7.36 -21.43 4.08
CA LEU A 66 -8.14 -20.76 3.03
C LEU A 66 -9.26 -21.64 2.48
N ASP A 67 -9.03 -22.96 2.39
CA ASP A 67 -10.03 -23.93 1.94
C ASP A 67 -11.24 -24.02 2.90
N SER A 68 -11.08 -23.60 4.14
CA SER A 68 -12.12 -23.65 5.18
C SER A 68 -12.90 -22.33 5.34
N LEU A 69 -12.40 -21.25 4.75
CA LEU A 69 -13.03 -19.93 4.82
C LEU A 69 -13.96 -19.68 3.64
N GLN A 70 -14.99 -18.89 3.88
CA GLN A 70 -15.93 -18.42 2.86
C GLN A 70 -16.10 -16.91 2.95
N VAL A 71 -16.39 -16.28 1.80
CA VAL A 71 -16.78 -14.86 1.77
C VAL A 71 -18.03 -14.67 2.64
N GLY A 72 -17.98 -13.68 3.54
CA GLY A 72 -19.02 -13.44 4.52
C GLY A 72 -18.80 -14.08 5.89
N ASP A 73 -17.81 -14.96 6.05
CA ASP A 73 -17.50 -15.50 7.38
C ASP A 73 -17.06 -14.38 8.33
N SER A 74 -17.65 -14.35 9.51
CA SER A 74 -17.13 -13.60 10.65
C SER A 74 -16.05 -14.44 11.33
N VAL A 75 -14.85 -13.90 11.42
CA VAL A 75 -13.67 -14.63 11.89
C VAL A 75 -12.99 -13.93 13.06
N HIS A 76 -12.45 -14.74 13.97
CA HIS A 76 -11.43 -14.34 14.93
C HIS A 76 -10.14 -15.03 14.56
N PHE A 77 -9.03 -14.31 14.60
CA PHE A 77 -7.72 -14.88 14.28
C PHE A 77 -6.60 -14.12 14.99
N GLU A 78 -5.43 -14.71 15.04
CA GLU A 78 -4.22 -14.07 15.53
C GLU A 78 -3.46 -13.43 14.37
N PHE A 79 -3.15 -12.15 14.51
CA PHE A 79 -2.24 -11.44 13.63
C PHE A 79 -0.88 -11.35 14.29
N VAL A 80 0.11 -11.97 13.67
CA VAL A 80 1.50 -11.95 14.10
C VAL A 80 2.17 -10.77 13.44
N TRP A 81 2.49 -9.77 14.23
CA TRP A 81 3.21 -8.61 13.78
C TRP A 81 4.71 -8.93 13.72
N ASP A 82 5.21 -9.08 12.52
CA ASP A 82 6.62 -9.17 12.19
C ASP A 82 6.90 -8.00 11.23
N GLU A 83 7.83 -7.11 11.59
CA GLU A 83 8.14 -5.93 10.78
C GLU A 83 8.50 -6.26 9.33
N SER A 84 9.02 -7.47 9.10
CA SER A 84 9.44 -7.91 7.76
C SER A 84 8.36 -8.69 7.02
N LYS A 85 7.60 -9.55 7.72
CA LYS A 85 6.64 -10.48 7.10
C LYS A 85 5.47 -10.78 8.04
N PRO A 86 4.57 -9.82 8.26
CA PRO A 86 3.39 -10.06 9.08
C PRO A 86 2.50 -11.14 8.46
N PHE A 87 1.85 -11.96 9.31
CA PHE A 87 0.97 -13.03 8.86
C PHE A 87 -0.15 -13.31 9.84
N ALA A 88 -1.22 -13.94 9.35
CA ALA A 88 -2.38 -14.35 10.13
C ALA A 88 -2.40 -15.88 10.33
N ARG A 89 -2.90 -16.29 11.50
CA ARG A 89 -3.02 -17.72 11.88
C ARG A 89 -4.19 -17.95 12.84
N HIS A 90 -4.49 -19.22 13.15
CA HIS A 90 -5.50 -19.63 14.14
C HIS A 90 -6.88 -19.07 13.87
N PHE A 91 -7.31 -19.12 12.61
CA PHE A 91 -8.65 -18.67 12.24
C PHE A 91 -9.74 -19.52 12.90
N ASN A 92 -10.71 -18.85 13.50
CA ASN A 92 -11.91 -19.44 14.06
C ASN A 92 -13.13 -18.72 13.47
N ILE A 93 -13.98 -19.44 12.73
CA ILE A 93 -15.23 -18.92 12.20
C ILE A 93 -16.22 -18.84 13.35
N VAL A 94 -16.70 -17.64 13.65
CA VAL A 94 -17.59 -17.37 14.78
C VAL A 94 -19.03 -17.07 14.36
N GLY A 95 -19.28 -16.95 13.07
CA GLY A 95 -20.62 -16.69 12.54
C GLY A 95 -20.57 -16.14 11.11
N ILE A 96 -21.66 -15.48 10.74
CA ILE A 96 -21.78 -14.77 9.47
C ILE A 96 -21.63 -13.30 9.77
N GLY A 97 -20.70 -12.63 9.09
CA GLY A 97 -20.47 -11.20 9.17
C GLY A 97 -21.45 -10.42 8.29
N ASN A 98 -21.48 -9.12 8.48
CA ASN A 98 -22.27 -8.22 7.64
C ASN A 98 -21.46 -7.85 6.41
N ILE A 99 -21.95 -8.20 5.23
CA ILE A 99 -21.48 -7.65 3.95
C ILE A 99 -22.51 -6.59 3.58
N PRO A 100 -22.13 -5.30 3.48
CA PRO A 100 -23.06 -4.27 3.04
C PRO A 100 -23.62 -4.58 1.65
N GLU A 101 -24.90 -4.31 1.42
CA GLU A 101 -25.57 -4.53 0.12
C GLU A 101 -24.96 -3.66 -1.01
N GLU A 102 -24.25 -2.61 -0.67
CA GLU A 102 -23.51 -1.75 -1.62
C GLU A 102 -22.15 -2.33 -2.04
N ASP A 103 -21.76 -3.48 -1.52
CA ASP A 103 -20.50 -4.17 -1.86
C ASP A 103 -20.50 -4.83 -3.27
N SER A 104 -21.35 -4.36 -4.18
CA SER A 104 -21.21 -4.66 -5.61
C SER A 104 -19.83 -4.24 -6.19
N PHE A 105 -19.06 -3.49 -5.41
CA PHE A 105 -17.65 -3.16 -5.71
C PHE A 105 -16.72 -4.39 -5.66
N PHE A 106 -17.07 -5.46 -4.93
CA PHE A 106 -16.27 -6.69 -4.87
C PHE A 106 -16.61 -7.71 -5.97
N ASP A 107 -17.75 -7.54 -6.66
CA ASP A 107 -18.17 -8.42 -7.76
C ASP A 107 -17.42 -8.16 -9.08
N ASP A 108 -16.73 -7.02 -9.19
CA ASP A 108 -15.78 -6.83 -10.29
C ASP A 108 -14.52 -7.65 -9.97
N GLU A 109 -14.38 -8.81 -10.61
CA GLU A 109 -13.13 -9.58 -10.73
C GLU A 109 -11.92 -8.62 -10.67
N PHE A 110 -10.90 -8.97 -9.88
CA PHE A 110 -9.61 -8.26 -9.87
C PHE A 110 -9.25 -7.89 -11.31
N SER A 111 -9.52 -6.65 -11.70
CA SER A 111 -9.38 -6.27 -13.09
C SER A 111 -7.90 -6.33 -13.44
N GLU A 112 -7.52 -7.32 -14.24
CA GLU A 112 -6.17 -7.33 -14.79
C GLU A 112 -5.97 -6.05 -15.58
N VAL A 113 -4.94 -5.31 -15.20
CA VAL A 113 -4.55 -4.11 -15.94
C VAL A 113 -4.22 -4.51 -17.34
N LYS A 114 -4.96 -4.00 -18.31
CA LYS A 114 -4.65 -4.19 -19.71
C LYS A 114 -3.57 -3.19 -20.11
N ILE A 115 -2.37 -3.69 -20.37
CA ILE A 115 -1.31 -2.88 -20.97
C ILE A 115 -1.82 -2.27 -22.29
N GLY A 116 -1.58 -0.97 -22.47
CA GLY A 116 -2.08 -0.20 -23.60
C GLY A 116 -3.49 0.39 -23.39
N HIS A 117 -4.17 0.09 -22.27
CA HIS A 117 -5.41 0.79 -21.92
C HIS A 117 -5.13 2.27 -21.63
N ILE A 118 -5.96 3.14 -22.18
CA ILE A 118 -5.86 4.59 -21.96
C ILE A 118 -6.68 4.95 -20.72
N ILE A 119 -6.02 5.58 -19.74
CA ILE A 119 -6.66 6.06 -18.52
C ILE A 119 -7.37 7.38 -18.81
N ASP A 120 -8.61 7.50 -18.35
CA ASP A 120 -9.36 8.73 -18.39
C ASP A 120 -8.67 9.83 -17.58
N ASP A 121 -8.96 11.07 -17.91
CA ASP A 121 -8.48 12.18 -17.09
C ASP A 121 -9.12 12.16 -15.70
N ALA A 122 -8.34 12.52 -14.70
CA ALA A 122 -8.75 12.58 -13.31
C ALA A 122 -8.35 13.92 -12.71
N THR A 123 -9.25 14.51 -11.94
CA THR A 123 -9.03 15.79 -11.25
C THR A 123 -8.82 15.54 -9.76
N LEU A 124 -7.66 15.90 -9.25
CA LEU A 124 -7.28 15.78 -7.84
C LEU A 124 -6.82 17.14 -7.31
N LEU A 125 -6.25 17.19 -6.12
CA LEU A 125 -5.73 18.40 -5.51
C LEU A 125 -4.22 18.24 -5.23
N ASP A 126 -3.45 19.30 -5.52
CA ASP A 126 -2.06 19.37 -5.06
C ASP A 126 -1.98 19.75 -3.56
N LEU A 127 -0.76 19.93 -3.06
CA LEU A 127 -0.51 20.27 -1.66
C LEU A 127 -0.96 21.68 -1.27
N ASP A 128 -1.15 22.58 -2.24
CA ASP A 128 -1.65 23.95 -2.08
C ASP A 128 -3.16 24.04 -2.28
N SER A 129 -3.83 22.90 -2.45
CA SER A 129 -5.28 22.80 -2.72
C SER A 129 -5.70 23.31 -4.10
N ALA A 130 -4.76 23.47 -5.04
CA ALA A 130 -5.08 23.74 -6.42
C ALA A 130 -5.53 22.45 -7.13
N GLU A 131 -6.46 22.58 -8.07
CA GLU A 131 -6.86 21.47 -8.93
C GLU A 131 -5.70 21.10 -9.86
N VAL A 132 -5.44 19.79 -9.95
CA VAL A 132 -4.47 19.20 -10.85
C VAL A 132 -5.14 18.10 -11.66
N HIS A 133 -4.78 17.99 -12.91
CA HIS A 133 -5.33 17.02 -13.82
C HIS A 133 -4.26 15.99 -14.22
N LEU A 134 -4.66 14.74 -14.41
CA LEU A 134 -3.73 13.74 -14.96
C LEU A 134 -3.20 14.20 -16.32
N SER A 135 -4.04 14.89 -17.10
CA SER A 135 -3.71 15.48 -18.40
C SER A 135 -2.68 16.63 -18.34
N ASP A 136 -2.46 17.28 -17.20
CA ASP A 136 -1.42 18.31 -17.06
C ASP A 136 0.00 17.80 -17.34
N SER A 137 0.18 16.51 -17.27
CA SER A 137 1.44 15.83 -17.60
C SER A 137 1.38 15.07 -18.93
N ASP A 138 0.42 15.37 -19.82
CA ASP A 138 0.39 14.76 -21.16
C ASP A 138 1.66 15.12 -21.94
N GLY A 139 2.16 14.16 -22.70
CA GLY A 139 3.48 14.24 -23.32
C GLY A 139 4.63 13.78 -22.42
N LYS A 140 4.40 13.49 -21.13
CA LYS A 140 5.37 12.90 -20.21
C LYS A 140 4.92 11.51 -19.75
N PHE A 141 5.86 10.72 -19.30
CA PHE A 141 5.58 9.52 -18.51
C PHE A 141 5.16 9.91 -17.10
N ARG A 142 4.37 9.06 -16.46
CA ARG A 142 3.95 9.21 -15.07
C ARG A 142 4.13 7.89 -14.35
N PHE A 143 4.81 7.90 -13.22
CA PHE A 143 4.83 6.77 -12.32
C PHE A 143 3.97 7.13 -11.11
N ILE A 144 2.80 6.51 -11.02
CA ILE A 144 1.83 6.78 -9.95
C ILE A 144 1.90 5.67 -8.92
N SER A 145 1.95 6.04 -7.64
CA SER A 145 1.84 5.11 -6.51
C SER A 145 0.73 5.56 -5.58
N TYR A 146 -0.11 4.62 -5.17
CA TYR A 146 -1.21 4.90 -4.26
C TYR A 146 -0.81 4.67 -2.82
N ILE A 147 -1.12 5.64 -1.95
CA ILE A 147 -0.74 5.65 -0.54
C ILE A 147 -1.85 6.24 0.32
N PHE A 148 -1.67 6.23 1.64
CA PHE A 148 -2.40 7.07 2.60
C PHE A 148 -1.56 7.32 3.85
N THR A 149 -1.79 8.48 4.52
CA THR A 149 -0.92 8.91 5.62
C THR A 149 -1.11 8.12 6.90
N ARG A 150 -2.31 7.55 7.12
CA ARG A 150 -2.66 6.79 8.32
C ARG A 150 -2.28 5.30 8.27
N CYS A 151 -1.49 4.89 7.25
CA CYS A 151 -1.01 3.52 7.16
C CYS A 151 0.00 3.22 8.28
N PRO A 152 -0.31 2.33 9.22
CA PRO A 152 0.57 2.06 10.35
C PRO A 152 1.70 1.08 10.01
N MET A 153 1.60 0.43 8.84
CA MET A 153 2.50 -0.64 8.44
C MET A 153 3.78 -0.11 7.77
N PRO A 154 4.96 -0.22 8.42
CA PRO A 154 6.20 0.35 7.90
C PRO A 154 6.61 -0.23 6.53
N ASN A 155 6.28 -1.50 6.30
CA ASN A 155 6.57 -2.22 5.06
C ASN A 155 5.53 -2.01 3.95
N MET A 156 4.51 -1.19 4.15
CA MET A 156 3.49 -0.85 3.15
C MET A 156 3.67 0.58 2.62
N CYS A 157 2.76 1.52 2.93
CA CYS A 157 2.85 2.88 2.40
C CYS A 157 4.19 3.58 2.68
N PRO A 158 4.78 3.50 3.89
CA PRO A 158 6.10 4.07 4.12
C PRO A 158 7.18 3.47 3.23
N ALA A 159 7.16 2.15 3.00
CA ALA A 159 8.10 1.49 2.07
C ALA A 159 7.89 1.95 0.62
N ILE A 160 6.65 2.10 0.16
CA ILE A 160 6.33 2.65 -1.17
C ILE A 160 6.88 4.07 -1.32
N VAL A 161 6.74 4.93 -0.29
CA VAL A 161 7.30 6.29 -0.31
C VAL A 161 8.83 6.26 -0.47
N MET A 162 9.52 5.37 0.26
CA MET A 162 10.99 5.23 0.15
C MET A 162 11.43 4.73 -1.22
N LYS A 163 10.69 3.79 -1.80
CA LYS A 163 10.94 3.29 -3.17
C LYS A 163 10.70 4.37 -4.22
N ASN A 164 9.64 5.17 -4.06
CA ASN A 164 9.41 6.33 -4.92
C ASN A 164 10.56 7.34 -4.81
N ARG A 165 11.03 7.65 -3.60
CA ARG A 165 12.18 8.53 -3.39
C ARG A 165 13.42 8.03 -4.13
N TYR A 166 13.71 6.74 -4.06
CA TYR A 166 14.80 6.14 -4.83
C TYR A 166 14.63 6.36 -6.33
N LEU A 167 13.44 6.10 -6.87
CA LEU A 167 13.16 6.29 -8.30
C LEU A 167 13.31 7.76 -8.70
N VAL A 168 12.71 8.68 -7.94
CA VAL A 168 12.84 10.13 -8.17
C VAL A 168 14.31 10.55 -8.25
N GLN A 169 15.16 10.09 -7.31
CA GLN A 169 16.60 10.38 -7.32
C GLN A 169 17.27 9.88 -8.59
N GLN A 170 16.89 8.68 -9.08
CA GLN A 170 17.47 8.10 -10.29
C GLN A 170 17.09 8.86 -11.58
N PHE A 171 15.97 9.60 -11.56
CA PHE A 171 15.43 10.35 -12.69
C PHE A 171 15.33 11.86 -12.42
N SER A 172 16.05 12.39 -11.42
CA SER A 172 15.96 13.80 -11.00
C SER A 172 16.30 14.80 -12.10
N ASN A 173 17.16 14.41 -13.05
CA ASN A 173 17.52 15.24 -14.21
C ASN A 173 16.61 15.03 -15.43
N SER A 174 15.63 14.12 -15.34
CA SER A 174 14.72 13.83 -16.45
C SER A 174 13.49 14.74 -16.37
N ARG A 175 13.20 15.44 -17.45
CA ARG A 175 11.96 16.21 -17.60
C ARG A 175 10.85 15.40 -18.28
N SER A 176 11.14 14.14 -18.63
CA SER A 176 10.22 13.29 -19.39
C SER A 176 9.33 12.43 -18.51
N ILE A 177 9.52 12.44 -17.19
CA ILE A 177 8.73 11.64 -16.24
C ILE A 177 8.43 12.40 -14.97
N ASP A 178 7.17 12.32 -14.54
CA ASP A 178 6.71 12.74 -13.23
C ASP A 178 6.43 11.52 -12.35
N PHE A 179 6.87 11.58 -11.09
CA PHE A 179 6.56 10.61 -10.04
C PHE A 179 5.47 11.20 -9.15
N ILE A 180 4.33 10.52 -9.04
CA ILE A 180 3.15 11.06 -8.40
C ILE A 180 2.69 10.10 -7.31
N MET A 181 2.69 10.53 -6.07
CA MET A 181 2.03 9.80 -4.99
C MET A 181 0.61 10.33 -4.83
N VAL A 182 -0.37 9.45 -4.91
CA VAL A 182 -1.79 9.80 -4.79
C VAL A 182 -2.36 9.16 -3.53
N SER A 183 -2.94 9.98 -2.65
CA SER A 183 -3.70 9.40 -1.54
C SER A 183 -5.09 8.98 -1.99
N PHE A 184 -5.49 7.77 -1.64
CA PHE A 184 -6.86 7.30 -1.80
C PHE A 184 -7.73 7.54 -0.55
N ASP A 185 -7.17 8.06 0.56
CA ASP A 185 -7.95 8.43 1.75
C ASP A 185 -8.61 9.80 1.58
N TYR A 186 -9.62 9.86 0.74
CA TYR A 186 -10.33 11.09 0.41
C TYR A 186 -11.04 11.76 1.59
N LYS A 187 -11.17 11.08 2.74
CA LYS A 187 -11.80 11.63 3.95
C LYS A 187 -10.80 12.34 4.86
N TYR A 188 -9.60 11.81 5.00
CA TYR A 188 -8.61 12.30 5.95
C TYR A 188 -7.44 13.03 5.30
N ASP A 189 -6.92 12.53 4.20
CA ASP A 189 -5.72 13.04 3.55
C ASP A 189 -6.01 14.30 2.73
N THR A 190 -6.43 15.37 3.43
CA THR A 190 -6.58 16.69 2.81
C THR A 190 -5.22 17.22 2.33
N PRO A 191 -5.17 18.19 1.39
CA PRO A 191 -3.92 18.83 0.98
C PRO A 191 -3.04 19.26 2.14
N SER A 192 -3.61 19.88 3.17
CA SER A 192 -2.87 20.32 4.36
C SER A 192 -2.30 19.18 5.21
N VAL A 193 -2.99 18.03 5.26
CA VAL A 193 -2.47 16.82 5.91
C VAL A 193 -1.32 16.28 5.09
N MET A 194 -1.50 16.07 3.78
CA MET A 194 -0.48 15.56 2.88
C MET A 194 0.76 16.45 2.86
N ASN A 195 0.59 17.78 2.91
CA ASN A 195 1.70 18.73 2.95
C ASN A 195 2.56 18.55 4.22
N ARG A 196 1.95 18.32 5.39
CA ARG A 196 2.71 18.05 6.63
C ARG A 196 3.57 16.80 6.56
N TYR A 197 3.11 15.76 5.84
CA TYR A 197 3.83 14.50 5.71
C TYR A 197 4.89 14.53 4.59
N TYR A 198 4.58 15.17 3.47
CA TYR A 198 5.35 15.00 2.23
C TYR A 198 5.84 16.31 1.62
N GLY A 199 5.41 17.49 2.10
CA GLY A 199 5.77 18.78 1.51
C GLY A 199 7.27 18.98 1.37
N ALA A 200 8.04 18.75 2.43
CA ALA A 200 9.49 18.84 2.39
C ALA A 200 10.17 17.88 1.38
N SER A 201 9.55 16.72 1.12
CA SER A 201 10.07 15.76 0.17
C SER A 201 9.84 16.20 -1.28
N THR A 202 8.70 16.85 -1.56
CA THR A 202 8.37 17.33 -2.90
C THR A 202 9.14 18.60 -3.29
N GLU A 203 9.58 19.41 -2.32
CA GLU A 203 10.42 20.57 -2.57
C GLU A 203 11.85 20.19 -3.06
N GLU A 204 12.28 18.95 -2.78
CA GLU A 204 13.63 18.47 -3.15
C GLU A 204 13.75 18.17 -4.66
N TYR A 205 12.62 17.83 -5.34
CA TYR A 205 12.65 17.37 -6.74
C TYR A 205 11.43 17.87 -7.53
N ASP A 206 11.65 18.60 -8.62
CA ASP A 206 10.59 19.17 -9.47
C ASP A 206 9.65 18.11 -10.09
N ASN A 207 10.15 16.89 -10.28
CA ASN A 207 9.39 15.78 -10.87
C ASN A 207 8.76 14.85 -9.83
N TRP A 208 8.75 15.22 -8.53
CA TRP A 208 8.07 14.49 -7.48
C TRP A 208 6.84 15.26 -7.01
N LYS A 209 5.68 14.68 -7.19
CA LYS A 209 4.38 15.29 -6.88
C LYS A 209 3.60 14.45 -5.88
N VAL A 210 2.79 15.10 -5.09
CA VAL A 210 1.87 14.46 -4.14
C VAL A 210 0.49 15.07 -4.33
N TRP A 211 -0.51 14.22 -4.55
CA TRP A 211 -1.88 14.62 -4.78
C TRP A 211 -2.83 14.04 -3.74
N SER A 212 -3.76 14.86 -3.29
CA SER A 212 -4.86 14.49 -2.41
C SER A 212 -6.11 14.20 -3.22
N SER A 213 -6.83 13.15 -2.85
CA SER A 213 -8.14 12.84 -3.41
C SER A 213 -9.31 13.43 -2.60
N SER A 214 -9.04 14.33 -1.66
CA SER A 214 -10.07 14.93 -0.80
C SER A 214 -11.16 15.60 -1.64
N GLY A 215 -12.42 15.17 -1.46
CA GLY A 215 -13.56 15.65 -2.22
C GLY A 215 -13.62 15.18 -3.68
N ARG A 216 -12.77 14.26 -4.11
CA ARG A 216 -12.65 13.76 -5.50
C ARG A 216 -12.90 12.25 -5.58
N ILE A 217 -13.99 11.79 -4.98
CA ILE A 217 -14.27 10.36 -4.78
C ILE A 217 -14.33 9.61 -6.12
N ASP A 218 -15.11 10.10 -7.08
CA ASP A 218 -15.30 9.44 -8.37
C ASP A 218 -14.00 9.39 -9.19
N ASP A 219 -13.20 10.45 -9.10
CA ASP A 219 -11.91 10.51 -9.80
C ASP A 219 -10.90 9.52 -9.24
N ILE A 220 -10.79 9.41 -7.90
CA ILE A 220 -9.84 8.46 -7.30
C ILE A 220 -10.27 7.01 -7.55
N TYR A 221 -11.57 6.69 -7.47
CA TYR A 221 -12.06 5.35 -7.79
C TYR A 221 -11.73 4.97 -9.22
N ARG A 222 -12.08 5.84 -10.19
CA ARG A 222 -11.81 5.62 -11.60
C ARG A 222 -10.32 5.47 -11.87
N LEU A 223 -9.50 6.37 -11.33
CA LEU A 223 -8.05 6.34 -11.53
C LEU A 223 -7.41 5.06 -10.99
N VAL A 224 -7.75 4.65 -9.77
CA VAL A 224 -7.23 3.42 -9.16
C VAL A 224 -7.66 2.19 -9.98
N LYS A 225 -8.95 2.08 -10.31
CA LYS A 225 -9.49 0.94 -11.07
C LYS A 225 -8.83 0.82 -12.45
N GLN A 226 -8.71 1.91 -13.18
CA GLN A 226 -8.11 1.91 -14.52
C GLN A 226 -6.58 1.65 -14.48
N SER A 227 -5.94 1.94 -13.35
CA SER A 227 -4.52 1.65 -13.11
C SER A 227 -4.25 0.22 -12.62
N GLY A 228 -5.30 -0.57 -12.38
CA GLY A 228 -5.21 -1.93 -11.85
C GLY A 228 -4.90 -2.04 -10.37
N GLY A 229 -5.20 -1.02 -9.65
CA GLY A 229 -5.30 -1.07 -8.20
C GLY A 229 -6.70 -1.48 -7.77
N ASP A 230 -6.80 -2.03 -6.57
CA ASP A 230 -8.06 -2.31 -5.94
C ASP A 230 -8.31 -1.26 -4.85
N PHE A 231 -9.41 -0.56 -4.97
CA PHE A 231 -9.87 0.41 -3.99
C PHE A 231 -11.38 0.25 -3.83
N TRP A 232 -11.78 -0.19 -2.63
CA TRP A 232 -13.18 -0.46 -2.28
C TRP A 232 -13.80 0.68 -1.45
N GLY A 233 -13.08 1.79 -1.28
CA GLY A 233 -13.57 2.98 -0.60
C GLY A 233 -13.31 3.00 0.89
N ILE A 234 -14.02 3.92 1.55
CA ILE A 234 -13.95 4.13 2.99
C ILE A 234 -15.33 3.93 3.58
N GLU A 235 -15.54 2.76 4.17
CA GLU A 235 -16.80 2.36 4.77
C GLU A 235 -16.67 2.34 6.30
N GLN A 236 -17.59 2.97 7.04
CA GLN A 236 -17.57 2.99 8.50
C GLN A 236 -16.17 3.26 9.10
N GLU A 237 -15.41 4.19 8.49
CA GLU A 237 -14.01 4.48 8.82
C GLU A 237 -12.98 3.40 8.42
N ARG A 238 -13.40 2.34 7.75
CA ARG A 238 -12.50 1.33 7.16
C ARG A 238 -12.07 1.75 5.76
N ILE A 239 -10.79 1.57 5.45
CA ILE A 239 -10.24 1.84 4.13
C ILE A 239 -10.01 0.50 3.43
N GLY A 240 -10.77 0.27 2.35
CA GLY A 240 -10.62 -0.92 1.53
C GLY A 240 -9.68 -0.64 0.35
N HIS A 241 -8.53 -1.31 0.31
CA HIS A 241 -7.53 -1.07 -0.73
C HIS A 241 -6.54 -2.21 -0.89
N SER A 242 -5.91 -2.27 -2.06
CA SER A 242 -4.60 -2.89 -2.26
C SER A 242 -3.57 -1.82 -2.62
N LEU A 243 -2.31 -2.05 -2.30
CA LEU A 243 -1.24 -1.18 -2.77
C LEU A 243 -0.96 -1.49 -4.24
N SER A 244 -0.78 -0.45 -5.04
CA SER A 244 -0.36 -0.59 -6.43
C SER A 244 0.46 0.61 -6.88
N SER A 245 1.30 0.38 -7.89
CA SER A 245 2.01 1.42 -8.62
C SER A 245 1.86 1.15 -10.11
N VAL A 246 1.77 2.19 -10.92
CA VAL A 246 1.53 2.09 -12.36
C VAL A 246 2.45 3.03 -13.13
N LEU A 247 2.98 2.58 -14.25
CA LEU A 247 3.66 3.42 -15.24
C LEU A 247 2.68 3.75 -16.37
N ILE A 248 2.48 5.02 -16.61
CA ILE A 248 1.59 5.58 -17.62
C ILE A 248 2.42 6.33 -18.63
N GLY A 249 2.16 6.11 -19.89
CA GLY A 249 2.84 6.77 -21.01
C GLY A 249 2.32 8.18 -21.31
N PRO A 250 2.94 8.83 -22.31
CA PRO A 250 2.63 10.21 -22.69
C PRO A 250 1.17 10.45 -23.12
N GLU A 251 0.51 9.46 -23.69
CA GLU A 251 -0.88 9.50 -24.15
C GLU A 251 -1.86 8.89 -23.13
N ARG A 252 -1.40 8.73 -21.88
CA ARG A 252 -2.12 8.10 -20.75
C ARG A 252 -2.37 6.61 -20.90
N GLU A 253 -1.63 5.94 -21.78
CA GLU A 253 -1.64 4.50 -21.90
C GLU A 253 -0.91 3.80 -20.76
N VAL A 254 -1.45 2.72 -20.22
CA VAL A 254 -0.80 1.90 -19.19
C VAL A 254 0.35 1.12 -19.82
N LEU A 255 1.55 1.30 -19.31
CA LEU A 255 2.78 0.65 -19.77
C LEU A 255 3.27 -0.46 -18.83
N GLY A 256 2.89 -0.41 -17.56
CA GLY A 256 3.25 -1.41 -16.56
C GLY A 256 2.54 -1.16 -15.24
N SER A 257 2.31 -2.23 -14.48
CA SER A 257 1.69 -2.14 -13.16
C SER A 257 2.37 -3.11 -12.20
N TRP A 258 2.50 -2.70 -10.95
CA TRP A 258 3.12 -3.45 -9.87
C TRP A 258 2.18 -3.48 -8.68
N LYS A 259 1.64 -4.66 -8.37
CA LYS A 259 0.72 -4.86 -7.24
C LYS A 259 1.50 -5.10 -5.96
N GLY A 260 0.93 -4.65 -4.84
CA GLY A 260 1.51 -4.78 -3.51
C GLY A 260 2.70 -3.85 -3.26
N GLU A 261 3.39 -4.11 -2.17
CA GLU A 261 4.55 -3.36 -1.70
C GLU A 261 5.89 -4.01 -2.07
N ASN A 262 5.87 -5.28 -2.51
CA ASN A 262 7.07 -6.10 -2.64
C ASN A 262 7.80 -5.95 -3.97
N TRP A 263 7.40 -5.00 -4.82
CA TRP A 263 8.13 -4.77 -6.07
C TRP A 263 9.56 -4.22 -5.82
N ASP A 264 10.49 -4.66 -6.66
CA ASP A 264 11.89 -4.26 -6.59
C ASP A 264 12.11 -2.94 -7.35
N GLU A 265 12.68 -1.94 -6.67
CA GLU A 265 12.89 -0.60 -7.24
C GLU A 265 13.92 -0.57 -8.36
N LEU A 266 14.89 -1.50 -8.36
CA LEU A 266 15.86 -1.61 -9.44
C LEU A 266 15.20 -2.20 -10.70
N HIS A 267 14.31 -3.18 -10.51
CA HIS A 267 13.52 -3.74 -11.60
C HIS A 267 12.61 -2.66 -12.22
N VAL A 268 11.88 -1.92 -11.40
CA VAL A 268 11.00 -0.83 -11.85
C VAL A 268 11.80 0.26 -12.56
N LYS A 269 12.94 0.69 -11.99
CA LYS A 269 13.84 1.64 -12.65
C LYS A 269 14.25 1.18 -14.05
N ASN A 270 14.62 -0.10 -14.20
CA ASN A 270 15.01 -0.64 -15.49
C ASN A 270 13.83 -0.71 -16.47
N ALA A 271 12.64 -1.07 -16.00
CA ALA A 271 11.43 -1.03 -16.80
C ALA A 271 11.13 0.39 -17.32
N ILE A 272 11.20 1.41 -16.45
CA ILE A 272 11.02 2.81 -16.86
C ILE A 272 12.07 3.23 -17.91
N LYS A 273 13.34 2.84 -17.76
CA LYS A 273 14.41 3.17 -18.70
C LYS A 273 14.23 2.59 -20.11
N VAL A 274 13.39 1.57 -20.27
CA VAL A 274 13.08 1.03 -21.61
C VAL A 274 12.30 2.06 -22.44
N PHE A 275 11.45 2.85 -21.78
CA PHE A 275 10.59 3.84 -22.44
C PHE A 275 11.23 5.22 -22.53
N ILE A 276 12.02 5.62 -21.52
CA ILE A 276 12.68 6.93 -21.46
C ILE A 276 14.11 6.78 -21.99
N LYS A 277 14.31 7.24 -23.20
CA LYS A 277 15.63 7.27 -23.85
C LYS A 277 16.39 8.56 -23.54
#